data_44636bdab7552a6c959434ced58d43f4
#
_entry.id   44636bdab7552a6c959434ced58d43f4
#
_cell.length_a   1.000
_cell.length_b   1.000
_cell.length_c   1.000
_cell.angle_alpha   90.00
_cell.angle_beta   90.00
_cell.angle_gamma   90.00
#
_symmetry.space_group_name_H-M   'P 1'
#
loop_
_entity.id
_entity.type
_entity.pdbx_description
1 polymer ?
#
loop_
_entity_poly.entity_id
_entity_poly.type
_entity_poly.pdbx_seq_one_letter_code
_entity_poly.pdbx_strand_id
1 'polypeptide(L)'
;MSDSPTTGLRLGIVCYPTFGGSGVVATELGKALAAQGHEVHFITYNQPVRLGSFHPGVYYHEVEVSKYPLFEYPPYELVLTSKMVEVVQTHNLNLLHVHYAIPHASAAVNAKRILADAGLTVPVVTTLHGTDITLLGKDASFKPVITHAINASDVVTTVSQSLKDDTVRLFEVSRDVEVVHNFVCPSHFERPPD
;
A
#
# COMPACT_ATOMS: atom_id res chain seq x y z
N MET A 1 -13.21 9.39 -33.08
CA MET A 1 -12.82 8.44 -32.04
C MET A 1 -13.31 9.06 -30.75
N SER A 2 -14.37 8.50 -30.17
CA SER A 2 -14.97 9.02 -28.93
C SER A 2 -14.10 8.57 -27.76
N ASP A 3 -13.33 9.49 -27.19
CA ASP A 3 -12.73 9.29 -25.88
C ASP A 3 -13.89 9.20 -24.86
N SER A 4 -14.23 7.98 -24.49
CA SER A 4 -15.03 7.75 -23.28
C SER A 4 -14.22 8.31 -22.10
N PRO A 5 -14.79 9.15 -21.24
CA PRO A 5 -14.09 9.60 -20.05
C PRO A 5 -13.75 8.34 -19.23
N THR A 6 -12.48 8.02 -19.12
CA THR A 6 -11.99 7.04 -18.14
C THR A 6 -12.39 7.58 -16.77
N THR A 7 -13.44 7.03 -16.19
CA THR A 7 -13.81 7.33 -14.80
C THR A 7 -12.58 6.99 -13.94
N GLY A 8 -11.99 8.02 -13.33
CA GLY A 8 -10.80 7.87 -12.50
C GLY A 8 -11.03 6.81 -11.42
N LEU A 9 -10.00 6.02 -11.11
CA LEU A 9 -10.06 5.09 -10.00
C LEU A 9 -10.10 5.87 -8.67
N ARG A 10 -10.81 5.34 -7.68
CA ARG A 10 -10.73 5.74 -6.29
C ARG A 10 -9.93 4.67 -5.54
N LEU A 11 -8.72 4.99 -5.13
CA LEU A 11 -7.79 4.02 -4.58
C LEU A 11 -7.25 4.42 -3.20
N GLY A 12 -7.14 3.43 -2.31
CA GLY A 12 -6.48 3.57 -1.03
C GLY A 12 -5.01 3.18 -1.14
N ILE A 13 -4.10 4.06 -0.74
CA ILE A 13 -2.67 3.77 -0.63
C ILE A 13 -2.30 3.61 0.85
N VAL A 14 -1.68 2.47 1.17
CA VAL A 14 -1.20 2.16 2.52
C VAL A 14 0.31 1.98 2.50
N CYS A 15 1.01 2.77 3.30
CA CYS A 15 2.48 2.74 3.33
C CYS A 15 3.01 3.21 4.69
N TYR A 16 4.30 3.07 4.92
CA TYR A 16 4.97 3.77 6.01
C TYR A 16 5.11 5.25 5.66
N PRO A 17 4.59 6.18 6.48
CA PRO A 17 4.63 7.63 6.20
C PRO A 17 5.99 8.26 6.53
N THR A 18 7.09 7.54 6.32
CA THR A 18 8.46 7.93 6.72
C THR A 18 9.30 8.38 5.53
N PHE A 19 10.47 8.97 5.80
CA PHE A 19 11.48 9.30 4.79
C PHE A 19 12.15 8.06 4.15
N GLY A 20 11.80 6.85 4.56
CA GLY A 20 12.27 5.62 3.93
C GLY A 20 11.84 5.51 2.48
N GLY A 21 12.61 4.76 1.68
CA GLY A 21 12.39 4.63 0.23
C GLY A 21 10.97 4.23 -0.17
N SER A 22 10.37 3.28 0.54
CA SER A 22 8.99 2.83 0.27
C SER A 22 7.93 3.90 0.49
N GLY A 23 8.06 4.69 1.59
CA GLY A 23 7.12 5.77 1.89
C GLY A 23 7.20 6.89 0.85
N VAL A 24 8.41 7.24 0.41
CA VAL A 24 8.64 8.21 -0.67
C VAL A 24 8.03 7.72 -1.98
N VAL A 25 8.30 6.47 -2.39
CA VAL A 25 7.77 5.89 -3.62
C VAL A 25 6.25 5.85 -3.60
N ALA A 26 5.64 5.39 -2.51
CA ALA A 26 4.19 5.34 -2.37
C ALA A 26 3.54 6.74 -2.46
N THR A 27 4.17 7.74 -1.82
CA THR A 27 3.66 9.11 -1.83
C THR A 27 3.74 9.74 -3.22
N GLU A 28 4.89 9.62 -3.90
CA GLU A 28 5.06 10.15 -5.25
C GLU A 28 4.17 9.43 -6.26
N LEU A 29 3.95 8.11 -6.11
CA LEU A 29 2.99 7.36 -6.92
C LEU A 29 1.58 7.89 -6.73
N GLY A 30 1.13 8.09 -5.50
CA GLY A 30 -0.20 8.63 -5.22
C GLY A 30 -0.41 10.02 -5.81
N LYS A 31 0.58 10.91 -5.71
CA LYS A 31 0.54 12.24 -6.33
C LYS A 31 0.47 12.15 -7.85
N ALA A 32 1.26 11.26 -8.47
CA ALA A 32 1.25 11.06 -9.92
C ALA A 32 -0.09 10.51 -10.42
N LEU A 33 -0.70 9.57 -9.69
CA LEU A 33 -2.03 9.04 -10.00
C LEU A 33 -3.12 10.13 -9.86
N ALA A 34 -3.07 10.94 -8.81
CA ALA A 34 -4.00 12.05 -8.64
C ALA A 34 -3.87 13.08 -9.77
N ALA A 35 -2.64 13.38 -10.22
CA ALA A 35 -2.41 14.25 -11.38
C ALA A 35 -2.97 13.69 -12.70
N GLN A 36 -3.18 12.37 -12.78
CA GLN A 36 -3.85 11.70 -13.91
C GLN A 36 -5.38 11.62 -13.76
N GLY A 37 -5.95 12.23 -12.72
CA GLY A 37 -7.39 12.28 -12.50
C GLY A 37 -7.97 11.15 -11.67
N HIS A 38 -7.13 10.40 -10.96
CA HIS A 38 -7.56 9.43 -9.96
C HIS A 38 -7.79 10.11 -8.60
N GLU A 39 -8.67 9.52 -7.79
CA GLU A 39 -8.89 9.92 -6.40
C GLU A 39 -8.06 9.02 -5.49
N VAL A 40 -7.17 9.59 -4.69
CA VAL A 40 -6.18 8.86 -3.90
C VAL A 40 -6.38 9.11 -2.41
N HIS A 41 -6.55 8.05 -1.64
CA HIS A 41 -6.75 8.06 -0.19
C HIS A 41 -5.57 7.42 0.52
N PHE A 42 -4.70 8.21 1.14
CA PHE A 42 -3.63 7.69 2.00
C PHE A 42 -4.21 7.26 3.35
N ILE A 43 -3.97 6.01 3.73
CA ILE A 43 -4.42 5.41 5.00
C ILE A 43 -3.17 5.02 5.79
N THR A 44 -2.74 5.87 6.71
CA THR A 44 -1.46 5.75 7.42
C THR A 44 -1.56 6.34 8.82
N TYR A 45 -0.63 5.99 9.73
CA TYR A 45 -0.62 6.49 11.11
C TYR A 45 -0.09 7.93 11.29
N ASN A 46 0.45 8.51 10.23
CA ASN A 46 0.85 9.92 10.14
C ASN A 46 0.77 10.36 8.69
N GLN A 47 0.67 11.67 8.46
CA GLN A 47 0.71 12.20 7.10
C GLN A 47 2.03 11.82 6.42
N PRO A 48 1.98 11.26 5.18
CA PRO A 48 3.19 10.93 4.42
C PRO A 48 4.10 12.14 4.23
N VAL A 49 5.39 11.97 4.51
CA VAL A 49 6.36 13.07 4.64
C VAL A 49 6.44 13.95 3.39
N ARG A 50 6.31 13.37 2.19
CA ARG A 50 6.36 14.10 0.92
C ARG A 50 5.00 14.54 0.40
N LEU A 51 3.92 14.32 1.15
CA LEU A 51 2.60 14.71 0.68
C LEU A 51 2.44 16.24 0.64
N GLY A 52 3.10 16.96 1.55
CA GLY A 52 2.98 18.42 1.62
C GLY A 52 1.61 18.88 2.13
N SER A 53 1.21 20.12 1.79
CA SER A 53 0.03 20.75 2.37
C SER A 53 -1.27 20.39 1.67
N PHE A 54 -1.30 20.41 0.34
CA PHE A 54 -2.52 20.18 -0.43
C PHE A 54 -2.20 19.65 -1.83
N HIS A 55 -2.92 18.61 -2.23
CA HIS A 55 -2.92 18.10 -3.60
C HIS A 55 -4.35 17.80 -4.02
N PRO A 56 -4.86 18.36 -5.13
CA PRO A 56 -6.19 18.02 -5.64
C PRO A 56 -6.34 16.51 -5.86
N GLY A 57 -7.47 15.96 -5.41
CA GLY A 57 -7.75 14.52 -5.56
C GLY A 57 -6.98 13.62 -4.59
N VAL A 58 -6.26 14.18 -3.60
CA VAL A 58 -5.56 13.41 -2.57
C VAL A 58 -6.15 13.70 -1.20
N TYR A 59 -6.46 12.63 -0.47
CA TYR A 59 -7.04 12.64 0.87
C TYR A 59 -6.15 11.87 1.83
N TYR A 60 -6.22 12.21 3.12
CA TYR A 60 -5.48 11.57 4.17
C TYR A 60 -6.42 11.07 5.28
N HIS A 61 -6.23 9.84 5.69
CA HIS A 61 -6.97 9.19 6.76
C HIS A 61 -6.01 8.64 7.80
N GLU A 62 -6.05 9.19 8.99
CA GLU A 62 -5.18 8.79 10.08
C GLU A 62 -5.66 7.48 10.73
N VAL A 63 -4.69 6.60 10.97
CA VAL A 63 -4.86 5.35 11.71
C VAL A 63 -4.39 5.57 13.13
N GLU A 64 -5.33 5.89 14.02
CA GLU A 64 -5.04 6.10 15.44
C GLU A 64 -5.22 4.81 16.23
N VAL A 65 -4.18 4.39 16.94
CA VAL A 65 -4.24 3.23 17.82
C VAL A 65 -4.50 3.68 19.26
N SER A 66 -5.66 3.32 19.77
CA SER A 66 -6.03 3.62 21.15
C SER A 66 -5.14 2.87 22.14
N LYS A 67 -4.70 3.55 23.20
CA LYS A 67 -3.98 2.92 24.30
C LYS A 67 -4.99 2.19 25.19
N TYR A 68 -4.88 0.88 25.24
CA TYR A 68 -5.66 0.06 26.15
C TYR A 68 -4.73 -0.68 27.13
N PRO A 69 -4.91 -0.58 28.45
CA PRO A 69 -3.96 -1.06 29.45
C PRO A 69 -3.61 -2.56 29.37
N LEU A 70 -4.49 -3.39 28.82
CA LEU A 70 -4.26 -4.83 28.67
C LEU A 70 -3.49 -5.18 27.37
N PHE A 71 -3.26 -4.23 26.47
CA PHE A 71 -2.41 -4.45 25.31
C PHE A 71 -0.96 -4.12 25.65
N GLU A 72 -0.12 -5.11 25.81
CA GLU A 72 1.31 -4.95 25.95
C GLU A 72 1.91 -4.26 24.71
N TYR A 73 1.41 -4.66 23.54
CA TYR A 73 1.79 -4.08 22.23
C TYR A 73 0.55 -3.50 21.54
N PRO A 74 0.64 -2.26 21.01
CA PRO A 74 -0.47 -1.65 20.28
C PRO A 74 -0.86 -2.50 19.05
N PRO A 75 -2.13 -2.89 18.89
CA PRO A 75 -2.59 -3.76 17.80
C PRO A 75 -2.78 -2.97 16.49
N TYR A 76 -1.71 -2.36 15.98
CA TYR A 76 -1.73 -1.49 14.80
C TYR A 76 -2.40 -2.15 13.59
N GLU A 77 -2.05 -3.40 13.29
CA GLU A 77 -2.57 -4.12 12.12
C GLU A 77 -4.10 -4.28 12.17
N LEU A 78 -4.67 -4.54 13.34
CA LEU A 78 -6.13 -4.66 13.50
C LEU A 78 -6.83 -3.32 13.30
N VAL A 79 -6.26 -2.24 13.82
CA VAL A 79 -6.81 -0.90 13.66
C VAL A 79 -6.69 -0.43 12.21
N LEU A 80 -5.57 -0.73 11.56
CA LEU A 80 -5.35 -0.46 10.13
C LEU A 80 -6.38 -1.22 9.27
N THR A 81 -6.62 -2.51 9.55
CA THR A 81 -7.67 -3.29 8.89
C THR A 81 -9.03 -2.60 8.98
N SER A 82 -9.44 -2.20 10.20
CA SER A 82 -10.71 -1.52 10.43
C SER A 82 -10.80 -0.18 9.70
N LYS A 83 -9.71 0.59 9.71
CA LYS A 83 -9.65 1.88 8.99
C LYS A 83 -9.75 1.69 7.48
N MET A 84 -9.12 0.67 6.90
CA MET A 84 -9.28 0.36 5.47
C MET A 84 -10.75 0.03 5.14
N VAL A 85 -11.43 -0.78 5.95
CA VAL A 85 -12.84 -1.10 5.75
C VAL A 85 -13.70 0.16 5.79
N GLU A 86 -13.52 1.02 6.81
CA GLU A 86 -14.22 2.30 6.96
C GLU A 86 -14.03 3.19 5.71
N VAL A 87 -12.77 3.41 5.29
CA VAL A 87 -12.45 4.31 4.18
C VAL A 87 -12.99 3.76 2.86
N VAL A 88 -12.88 2.43 2.62
CA VAL A 88 -13.44 1.79 1.43
C VAL A 88 -14.95 2.01 1.35
N GLN A 89 -15.67 1.77 2.45
CA GLN A 89 -17.13 1.91 2.49
C GLN A 89 -17.58 3.37 2.36
N THR A 90 -16.90 4.29 3.06
CA THR A 90 -17.28 5.70 3.10
C THR A 90 -17.02 6.40 1.77
N HIS A 91 -15.89 6.09 1.12
CA HIS A 91 -15.45 6.75 -0.11
C HIS A 91 -15.64 5.91 -1.37
N ASN A 92 -16.24 4.71 -1.24
CA ASN A 92 -16.45 3.77 -2.35
C ASN A 92 -15.16 3.50 -3.12
N LEU A 93 -14.07 3.18 -2.42
CA LEU A 93 -12.81 2.85 -3.07
C LEU A 93 -12.96 1.58 -3.88
N ASN A 94 -12.34 1.53 -5.06
CA ASN A 94 -12.34 0.37 -5.96
C ASN A 94 -11.02 -0.37 -6.05
N LEU A 95 -10.00 0.06 -5.28
CA LEU A 95 -8.69 -0.58 -5.21
C LEU A 95 -8.01 -0.23 -3.88
N LEU A 96 -7.33 -1.21 -3.28
CA LEU A 96 -6.33 -0.98 -2.24
C LEU A 96 -4.94 -1.29 -2.80
N HIS A 97 -4.03 -0.33 -2.76
CA HIS A 97 -2.63 -0.51 -3.11
C HIS A 97 -1.79 -0.37 -1.84
N VAL A 98 -1.21 -1.46 -1.41
CA VAL A 98 -0.45 -1.51 -0.16
C VAL A 98 1.03 -1.78 -0.42
N HIS A 99 1.87 -1.14 0.35
CA HIS A 99 3.31 -1.26 0.28
C HIS A 99 3.80 -2.05 1.50
N TYR A 100 4.54 -3.13 1.30
CA TYR A 100 4.98 -4.17 2.24
C TYR A 100 3.98 -5.30 2.46
N ALA A 101 4.53 -6.53 2.55
CA ALA A 101 3.77 -7.74 2.86
C ALA A 101 3.15 -7.68 4.27
N ILE A 102 3.91 -7.20 5.24
CA ILE A 102 3.47 -6.99 6.62
C ILE A 102 3.89 -5.59 7.11
N PRO A 103 3.06 -4.91 7.89
CA PRO A 103 1.71 -5.27 8.31
C PRO A 103 0.64 -4.91 7.25
N HIS A 104 1.02 -4.27 6.15
CA HIS A 104 0.06 -3.60 5.27
C HIS A 104 -0.74 -4.58 4.40
N ALA A 105 -0.09 -5.54 3.70
CA ALA A 105 -0.84 -6.49 2.88
C ALA A 105 -1.63 -7.48 3.75
N SER A 106 -1.10 -7.92 4.90
CA SER A 106 -1.85 -8.78 5.83
C SER A 106 -3.12 -8.08 6.33
N ALA A 107 -3.03 -6.79 6.71
CA ALA A 107 -4.18 -5.99 7.08
C ALA A 107 -5.18 -5.81 5.92
N ALA A 108 -4.69 -5.57 4.69
CA ALA A 108 -5.54 -5.39 3.51
C ALA A 108 -6.26 -6.67 3.12
N VAL A 109 -5.62 -7.83 3.22
CA VAL A 109 -6.25 -9.13 2.99
C VAL A 109 -7.37 -9.39 3.99
N ASN A 110 -7.16 -9.03 5.27
CA ASN A 110 -8.21 -9.11 6.27
C ASN A 110 -9.36 -8.11 5.98
N ALA A 111 -9.05 -6.87 5.61
CA ALA A 111 -10.06 -5.89 5.21
C ALA A 111 -10.87 -6.36 4.01
N LYS A 112 -10.22 -6.93 2.97
CA LYS A 112 -10.86 -7.53 1.80
C LYS A 112 -11.88 -8.61 2.19
N ARG A 113 -11.56 -9.45 3.17
CA ARG A 113 -12.48 -10.49 3.68
C ARG A 113 -13.68 -9.89 4.37
N ILE A 114 -13.49 -8.93 5.27
CA ILE A 114 -14.58 -8.23 5.96
C ILE A 114 -15.49 -7.53 4.96
N LEU A 115 -14.91 -6.88 3.95
CA LEU A 115 -15.68 -6.22 2.88
C LEU A 115 -16.47 -7.22 2.05
N ALA A 116 -15.89 -8.39 1.73
CA ALA A 116 -16.58 -9.45 0.99
C ALA A 116 -17.79 -9.99 1.77
N ASP A 117 -17.68 -10.16 3.08
CA ASP A 117 -18.80 -10.55 3.95
C ASP A 117 -19.93 -9.50 3.95
N ALA A 118 -19.59 -8.23 3.69
CA ALA A 118 -20.53 -7.12 3.48
C ALA A 118 -21.00 -6.96 2.02
N GLY A 119 -20.66 -7.89 1.12
CA GLY A 119 -21.03 -7.86 -0.30
C GLY A 119 -20.21 -6.89 -1.17
N LEU A 120 -19.08 -6.40 -0.68
CA LEU A 120 -18.18 -5.50 -1.40
C LEU A 120 -16.93 -6.23 -1.90
N THR A 121 -16.57 -6.04 -3.17
CA THR A 121 -15.34 -6.59 -3.76
C THR A 121 -14.35 -5.48 -4.01
N VAL A 122 -13.19 -5.55 -3.35
CA VAL A 122 -12.08 -4.60 -3.52
C VAL A 122 -10.80 -5.38 -3.75
N PRO A 123 -10.18 -5.26 -4.93
CA PRO A 123 -8.90 -5.89 -5.21
C PRO A 123 -7.77 -5.23 -4.41
N VAL A 124 -6.75 -6.05 -4.09
CA VAL A 124 -5.56 -5.65 -3.36
C VAL A 124 -4.33 -5.80 -4.25
N VAL A 125 -3.63 -4.70 -4.48
CA VAL A 125 -2.29 -4.68 -5.08
C VAL A 125 -1.26 -4.55 -3.97
N THR A 126 -0.25 -5.42 -3.95
CA THR A 126 0.84 -5.38 -2.97
C THR A 126 2.17 -5.13 -3.66
N THR A 127 2.86 -4.06 -3.27
CA THR A 127 4.23 -3.78 -3.71
C THR A 127 5.22 -4.13 -2.61
N LEU A 128 6.14 -5.06 -2.91
CA LEU A 128 7.22 -5.48 -2.03
C LEU A 128 8.45 -4.59 -2.23
N HIS A 129 9.10 -4.21 -1.13
CA HIS A 129 10.19 -3.23 -1.15
C HIS A 129 11.57 -3.75 -0.75
N GLY A 130 11.65 -4.98 -0.25
CA GLY A 130 12.91 -5.66 0.10
C GLY A 130 13.02 -6.01 1.56
N THR A 131 12.92 -5.08 2.48
CA THR A 131 13.04 -5.32 3.93
C THR A 131 12.02 -6.35 4.44
N ASP A 132 10.81 -6.30 3.94
CA ASP A 132 9.74 -7.25 4.22
C ASP A 132 10.07 -8.68 3.77
N ILE A 133 10.88 -8.84 2.74
CA ILE A 133 11.26 -10.12 2.15
C ILE A 133 12.61 -10.60 2.68
N THR A 134 13.64 -9.76 2.58
CA THR A 134 15.03 -10.17 2.82
C THR A 134 15.46 -10.06 4.28
N LEU A 135 14.76 -9.28 5.09
CA LEU A 135 15.03 -9.11 6.52
C LEU A 135 13.94 -9.79 7.35
N LEU A 136 12.70 -9.29 7.33
CA LEU A 136 11.59 -9.85 8.11
C LEU A 136 11.23 -11.26 7.64
N GLY A 137 11.26 -11.53 6.35
CA GLY A 137 10.95 -12.84 5.79
C GLY A 137 11.92 -13.95 6.14
N LYS A 138 13.09 -13.64 6.73
CA LYS A 138 14.02 -14.63 7.27
C LYS A 138 13.62 -15.14 8.66
N ASP A 139 12.80 -14.40 9.37
CA ASP A 139 12.26 -14.82 10.66
C ASP A 139 11.08 -15.78 10.45
N ALA A 140 11.23 -16.99 10.94
CA ALA A 140 10.23 -18.05 10.81
C ALA A 140 8.86 -17.67 11.40
N SER A 141 8.82 -16.75 12.38
CA SER A 141 7.58 -16.29 13.00
C SER A 141 6.69 -15.48 12.04
N PHE A 142 7.29 -14.76 11.08
CA PHE A 142 6.56 -13.95 10.10
C PHE A 142 6.29 -14.68 8.79
N LYS A 143 7.05 -15.73 8.48
CA LYS A 143 6.99 -16.41 7.18
C LYS A 143 5.59 -16.86 6.77
N PRO A 144 4.76 -17.50 7.62
CA PRO A 144 3.42 -17.92 7.24
C PRO A 144 2.50 -16.75 6.85
N VAL A 145 2.58 -15.64 7.61
CA VAL A 145 1.76 -14.44 7.37
C VAL A 145 2.19 -13.74 6.08
N ILE A 146 3.50 -13.60 5.86
CA ILE A 146 4.04 -13.01 4.63
C ILE A 146 3.63 -13.83 3.41
N THR A 147 3.82 -15.16 3.45
CA THR A 147 3.41 -16.08 2.38
C THR A 147 1.92 -15.95 2.08
N HIS A 148 1.09 -15.92 3.14
CA HIS A 148 -0.36 -15.77 2.98
C HIS A 148 -0.72 -14.42 2.36
N ALA A 149 -0.15 -13.31 2.85
CA ALA A 149 -0.42 -11.96 2.36
C ALA A 149 -0.07 -11.82 0.87
N ILE A 150 1.10 -12.36 0.44
CA ILE A 150 1.51 -12.39 -0.96
C ILE A 150 0.49 -13.17 -1.80
N ASN A 151 0.14 -14.40 -1.40
CA ASN A 151 -0.74 -15.27 -2.17
C ASN A 151 -2.21 -14.83 -2.19
N ALA A 152 -2.67 -14.10 -1.19
CA ALA A 152 -4.04 -13.58 -1.08
C ALA A 152 -4.24 -12.20 -1.75
N SER A 153 -3.16 -11.52 -2.13
CA SER A 153 -3.22 -10.30 -2.94
C SER A 153 -3.67 -10.62 -4.37
N ASP A 154 -4.37 -9.70 -5.02
CA ASP A 154 -4.83 -9.90 -6.41
C ASP A 154 -3.69 -9.68 -7.41
N VAL A 155 -2.82 -8.71 -7.13
CA VAL A 155 -1.59 -8.42 -7.88
C VAL A 155 -0.45 -8.23 -6.90
N VAL A 156 0.72 -8.77 -7.24
CA VAL A 156 1.95 -8.57 -6.45
C VAL A 156 3.03 -7.98 -7.35
N THR A 157 3.65 -6.91 -6.89
CA THR A 157 4.75 -6.27 -7.59
C THR A 157 6.00 -6.19 -6.71
N THR A 158 7.15 -6.15 -7.35
CA THR A 158 8.46 -5.92 -6.72
C THR A 158 9.19 -4.79 -7.43
N VAL A 159 10.06 -4.12 -6.70
CA VAL A 159 10.81 -2.97 -7.23
C VAL A 159 12.03 -3.35 -8.08
N SER A 160 12.38 -4.64 -8.13
CA SER A 160 13.51 -5.14 -8.94
C SER A 160 13.39 -6.63 -9.23
N GLN A 161 14.08 -7.09 -10.27
CA GLN A 161 14.16 -8.51 -10.61
C GLN A 161 14.80 -9.33 -9.47
N SER A 162 15.87 -8.82 -8.86
CA SER A 162 16.51 -9.48 -7.72
C SER A 162 15.55 -9.72 -6.56
N LEU A 163 14.69 -8.73 -6.25
CA LEU A 163 13.68 -8.89 -5.20
C LEU A 163 12.61 -9.91 -5.58
N LYS A 164 12.19 -9.95 -6.84
CA LYS A 164 11.28 -10.98 -7.36
C LYS A 164 11.88 -12.38 -7.15
N ASP A 165 13.13 -12.57 -7.57
CA ASP A 165 13.83 -13.85 -7.46
C ASP A 165 13.95 -14.29 -5.99
N ASP A 166 14.29 -13.35 -5.09
CA ASP A 166 14.33 -13.61 -3.64
C ASP A 166 12.94 -13.96 -3.08
N THR A 167 11.91 -13.27 -3.51
CA THR A 167 10.53 -13.53 -3.07
C THR A 167 10.10 -14.96 -3.45
N VAL A 168 10.30 -15.35 -4.70
CA VAL A 168 9.95 -16.69 -5.18
C VAL A 168 10.80 -17.78 -4.50
N ARG A 169 12.07 -17.49 -4.24
CA ARG A 169 12.99 -18.44 -3.58
C ARG A 169 12.68 -18.63 -2.09
N LEU A 170 12.26 -17.58 -1.37
CA LEU A 170 12.10 -17.61 0.09
C LEU A 170 10.69 -18.03 0.53
N PHE A 171 9.70 -17.82 -0.32
CA PHE A 171 8.30 -18.09 -0.01
C PHE A 171 7.68 -19.03 -1.04
N GLU A 172 6.65 -19.75 -0.62
CA GLU A 172 5.81 -20.58 -1.51
C GLU A 172 4.82 -19.70 -2.26
N VAL A 173 5.32 -18.96 -3.26
CA VAL A 173 4.52 -18.02 -4.05
C VAL A 173 3.74 -18.78 -5.12
N SER A 174 2.41 -18.68 -5.07
CA SER A 174 1.48 -19.29 -6.03
C SER A 174 0.94 -18.31 -7.07
N ARG A 175 1.42 -17.05 -7.04
CA ARG A 175 1.01 -15.98 -7.95
C ARG A 175 2.19 -15.49 -8.79
N ASP A 176 1.89 -14.94 -9.95
CA ASP A 176 2.87 -14.17 -10.69
C ASP A 176 3.23 -12.91 -9.92
N VAL A 177 4.52 -12.60 -9.91
CA VAL A 177 5.08 -11.40 -9.31
C VAL A 177 5.64 -10.54 -10.42
N GLU A 178 5.13 -9.33 -10.56
CA GLU A 178 5.57 -8.40 -11.60
C GLU A 178 6.70 -7.48 -11.10
N VAL A 179 7.59 -7.08 -12.00
CA VAL A 179 8.64 -6.12 -11.68
C VAL A 179 8.23 -4.74 -12.17
N VAL A 180 8.03 -3.82 -11.21
CA VAL A 180 7.77 -2.41 -11.50
C VAL A 180 8.86 -1.58 -10.81
N HIS A 181 9.78 -1.05 -11.59
CA HIS A 181 10.90 -0.27 -11.06
C HIS A 181 10.43 1.03 -10.41
N ASN A 182 11.11 1.41 -9.33
CA ASN A 182 10.91 2.72 -8.73
C ASN A 182 11.26 3.82 -9.73
N PHE A 183 10.59 4.94 -9.60
CA PHE A 183 10.79 6.12 -10.42
C PHE A 183 11.20 7.34 -9.59
N VAL A 184 11.77 8.31 -10.25
CA VAL A 184 12.03 9.65 -9.71
C VAL A 184 11.43 10.68 -10.64
N CYS A 185 10.90 11.76 -10.08
CA CYS A 185 10.45 12.90 -10.87
C CYS A 185 11.64 13.82 -11.14
N PRO A 186 12.14 13.92 -12.39
CA PRO A 186 13.34 14.71 -12.69
C PRO A 186 13.23 16.17 -12.26
N SER A 187 12.06 16.78 -12.38
CA SER A 187 11.82 18.18 -12.00
C SER A 187 12.10 18.49 -10.52
N HIS A 188 12.05 17.51 -9.64
CA HIS A 188 12.41 17.69 -8.23
C HIS A 188 13.94 17.81 -8.01
N PHE A 189 14.74 17.50 -9.02
CA PHE A 189 16.19 17.48 -8.95
C PHE A 189 16.83 18.47 -9.92
N GLU A 190 16.02 19.25 -10.64
CA GLU A 190 16.52 20.33 -11.49
C GLU A 190 17.12 21.44 -10.62
N ARG A 191 18.31 21.91 -11.01
CA ARG A 191 18.92 23.08 -10.37
C ARG A 191 18.05 24.29 -10.70
N PRO A 192 17.72 25.15 -9.72
CA PRO A 192 17.10 26.44 -10.05
C PRO A 192 18.05 27.19 -11.01
N PRO A 193 17.51 27.92 -12.00
CA PRO A 193 18.33 28.77 -12.85
C PRO A 193 19.08 29.78 -11.98
N ASP A 194 20.38 29.98 -12.31
CA ASP A 194 21.25 30.96 -11.63
C ASP A 194 20.70 32.37 -11.78
#